data_cf560854ea565a8e0daaca91b7344edb
#
_entry.id   cf560854ea565a8e0daaca91b7344edb
#
_cell.length_a   1.000
_cell.length_b   1.000
_cell.length_c   1.000
_cell.angle_alpha   90.00
_cell.angle_beta   90.00
_cell.angle_gamma   90.00
#
_symmetry.space_group_name_H-M   'P 1'
#
loop_
_entity.id
_entity.type
_entity.pdbx_description
1 polymer ?
#
loop_
_entity_poly.entity_id
_entity_poly.type
_entity_poly.pdbx_seq_one_letter_code
_entity_poly.pdbx_strand_id
1 'polypeptide(L)'
;HMCALTGFGADGVCPYLAIDAIARLKADGLVPDDSTPLEVLVSNYFHAVEHGMLKVFAKMGISTLASYKGAQIFEALGLNSKVVAKCFKGTVSRVEGVGFEQLAKDAIELHSMGFPQRAMTPEGRAESSTLRNSGEYHWRGDKDGVPTERHLNDPAAIEALQAASRNNSPAEYRKYADITDKLNKGCNLRDMLKFKSDREPVPIETVEPASEIVKRFCTGAMSYGSISLEAHATLARAMNRLGGKSNTGEGGENAKRLVPQADGSNNPERSAIKQIASGRFGVTAYYLSNSDEIQIKMAQGAKPGEGGELPGTKVQGDIAATRMSTPGV
;
A
#
# COMPACT_ATOMS: atom_id res chain seq x y z
N HIS A 1 9.50 -12.25 9.49
CA HIS A 1 10.20 -13.55 9.37
C HIS A 1 10.58 -14.12 10.73
N MET A 2 11.29 -13.36 11.62
CA MET A 2 11.74 -13.85 12.93
C MET A 2 10.58 -14.38 13.78
N CYS A 3 9.46 -13.65 13.83
CA CYS A 3 8.27 -14.11 14.55
C CYS A 3 7.71 -15.44 14.01
N ALA A 4 7.71 -15.63 12.70
CA ALA A 4 7.24 -16.88 12.10
C ALA A 4 8.19 -18.04 12.41
N LEU A 5 9.51 -17.85 12.24
CA LEU A 5 10.49 -18.88 12.56
C LEU A 5 10.41 -19.32 14.03
N THR A 6 10.34 -18.35 14.94
CA THR A 6 10.18 -18.62 16.37
C THR A 6 8.84 -19.29 16.69
N GLY A 7 7.75 -18.84 16.06
CA GLY A 7 6.43 -19.43 16.22
C GLY A 7 6.34 -20.88 15.74
N PHE A 8 7.12 -21.25 14.72
CA PHE A 8 7.28 -22.63 14.27
C PHE A 8 8.34 -23.42 15.03
N GLY A 9 8.94 -22.86 16.09
CA GLY A 9 9.75 -23.57 17.05
C GLY A 9 11.26 -23.33 16.98
N ALA A 10 11.72 -22.37 16.19
CA ALA A 10 13.15 -22.02 16.15
C ALA A 10 13.60 -21.48 17.51
N ASP A 11 14.74 -22.00 18.02
CA ASP A 11 15.39 -21.54 19.24
C ASP A 11 16.39 -20.41 18.98
N GLY A 12 16.96 -20.35 17.81
CA GLY A 12 17.90 -19.34 17.36
C GLY A 12 17.80 -19.09 15.89
N VAL A 13 18.06 -17.86 15.47
CA VAL A 13 18.09 -17.44 14.06
C VAL A 13 19.36 -16.64 13.85
N CYS A 14 20.15 -17.01 12.82
CA CYS A 14 21.32 -16.22 12.43
C CYS A 14 20.99 -15.41 11.17
N PRO A 15 20.75 -14.10 11.26
CA PRO A 15 20.42 -13.25 10.13
C PRO A 15 21.70 -12.78 9.40
N TYR A 16 22.58 -13.72 9.02
CA TYR A 16 23.91 -13.41 8.47
C TYR A 16 23.83 -12.48 7.24
N LEU A 17 22.88 -12.69 6.35
CA LEU A 17 22.72 -11.86 5.15
C LEU A 17 22.31 -10.41 5.50
N ALA A 18 21.50 -10.21 6.53
CA ALA A 18 21.15 -8.86 6.99
C ALA A 18 22.37 -8.15 7.60
N ILE A 19 23.21 -8.89 8.33
CA ILE A 19 24.46 -8.36 8.91
C ILE A 19 25.43 -7.97 7.80
N ASP A 20 25.61 -8.84 6.80
CA ASP A 20 26.44 -8.57 5.63
C ASP A 20 25.92 -7.37 4.82
N ALA A 21 24.59 -7.24 4.67
CA ALA A 21 23.99 -6.11 4.01
C ALA A 21 24.25 -4.78 4.76
N ILE A 22 24.18 -4.78 6.09
CA ILE A 22 24.52 -3.61 6.91
C ILE A 22 25.99 -3.21 6.71
N ALA A 23 26.88 -4.20 6.75
CA ALA A 23 28.30 -3.96 6.53
C ALA A 23 28.57 -3.38 5.13
N ARG A 24 27.86 -3.87 4.12
CA ARG A 24 27.96 -3.39 2.75
C ARG A 24 27.42 -1.95 2.61
N LEU A 25 26.24 -1.66 3.17
CA LEU A 25 25.66 -0.32 3.14
C LEU A 25 26.59 0.72 3.79
N LYS A 26 27.27 0.33 4.90
CA LYS A 26 28.28 1.19 5.52
C LYS A 26 29.47 1.40 4.60
N ALA A 27 30.00 0.35 3.99
CA ALA A 27 31.14 0.44 3.09
C ALA A 27 30.85 1.29 1.84
N ASP A 28 29.59 1.29 1.38
CA ASP A 28 29.14 2.06 0.22
C ASP A 28 28.74 3.51 0.59
N GLY A 29 28.89 3.95 1.86
CA GLY A 29 28.52 5.31 2.33
C GLY A 29 27.01 5.59 2.27
N LEU A 30 26.16 4.55 2.34
CA LEU A 30 24.70 4.65 2.26
C LEU A 30 24.04 4.73 3.65
N VAL A 31 24.83 4.75 4.72
CA VAL A 31 24.33 4.94 6.07
C VAL A 31 24.28 6.46 6.37
N PRO A 32 23.18 6.98 6.96
CA PRO A 32 23.01 8.42 7.18
C PRO A 32 24.12 9.10 8.01
N ASP A 33 24.70 8.35 8.95
CA ASP A 33 25.85 8.78 9.74
C ASP A 33 27.00 7.79 9.57
N ASP A 34 27.92 8.15 8.70
CA ASP A 34 29.08 7.32 8.36
C ASP A 34 30.08 7.16 9.52
N SER A 35 30.00 8.01 10.56
CA SER A 35 30.81 7.92 11.77
C SER A 35 30.37 6.79 12.70
N THR A 36 29.15 6.28 12.57
CA THR A 36 28.62 5.21 13.44
C THR A 36 29.38 3.90 13.22
N PRO A 37 29.98 3.28 14.25
CA PRO A 37 30.68 2.00 14.12
C PRO A 37 29.76 0.87 13.62
N LEU A 38 30.33 -0.09 12.89
CA LEU A 38 29.55 -1.22 12.35
C LEU A 38 28.87 -2.03 13.47
N GLU A 39 29.54 -2.23 14.58
CA GLU A 39 29.00 -2.96 15.73
C GLU A 39 27.75 -2.29 16.30
N VAL A 40 27.70 -0.96 16.28
CA VAL A 40 26.53 -0.18 16.72
C VAL A 40 25.38 -0.35 15.74
N LEU A 41 25.65 -0.32 14.44
CA LEU A 41 24.63 -0.54 13.41
C LEU A 41 24.02 -1.95 13.52
N VAL A 42 24.85 -2.96 13.72
CA VAL A 42 24.41 -4.34 13.92
C VAL A 42 23.61 -4.47 15.22
N SER A 43 24.05 -3.85 16.30
CA SER A 43 23.31 -3.81 17.57
C SER A 43 21.95 -3.14 17.42
N ASN A 44 21.89 -2.03 16.70
CA ASN A 44 20.62 -1.34 16.40
C ASN A 44 19.65 -2.23 15.59
N TYR A 45 20.19 -3.00 14.64
CA TYR A 45 19.37 -3.98 13.90
C TYR A 45 18.79 -5.04 14.83
N PHE A 46 19.59 -5.64 15.71
CA PHE A 46 19.07 -6.62 16.68
C PHE A 46 18.02 -6.01 17.61
N HIS A 47 18.25 -4.80 18.08
CA HIS A 47 17.30 -4.06 18.92
C HIS A 47 15.97 -3.83 18.19
N ALA A 48 16.02 -3.41 16.91
CA ALA A 48 14.82 -3.24 16.10
C ALA A 48 14.05 -4.55 15.88
N VAL A 49 14.78 -5.66 15.67
CA VAL A 49 14.17 -7.00 15.55
C VAL A 49 13.50 -7.41 16.87
N GLU A 50 14.18 -7.23 18.00
CA GLU A 50 13.65 -7.53 19.34
C GLU A 50 12.36 -6.74 19.62
N HIS A 51 12.38 -5.43 19.41
CA HIS A 51 11.19 -4.60 19.56
C HIS A 51 10.04 -5.04 18.66
N GLY A 52 10.35 -5.38 17.40
CA GLY A 52 9.35 -5.91 16.45
C GLY A 52 8.73 -7.22 16.93
N MET A 53 9.54 -8.12 17.47
CA MET A 53 9.06 -9.40 18.02
C MET A 53 8.20 -9.20 19.27
N LEU A 54 8.64 -8.37 20.22
CA LEU A 54 7.89 -8.02 21.42
C LEU A 54 6.52 -7.40 21.09
N LYS A 55 6.49 -6.54 20.06
CA LYS A 55 5.22 -5.97 19.56
C LYS A 55 4.26 -7.04 19.05
N VAL A 56 4.75 -8.04 18.30
CA VAL A 56 3.94 -9.15 17.80
C VAL A 56 3.46 -10.01 18.97
N PHE A 57 4.31 -10.34 19.95
CA PHE A 57 3.94 -11.11 21.11
C PHE A 57 2.85 -10.41 21.93
N ALA A 58 3.00 -9.11 22.15
CA ALA A 58 1.99 -8.31 22.83
C ALA A 58 0.63 -8.30 22.09
N LYS A 59 0.65 -8.19 20.76
CA LYS A 59 -0.57 -8.24 19.95
C LYS A 59 -1.24 -9.60 19.96
N MET A 60 -0.47 -10.68 20.06
CA MET A 60 -1.01 -12.04 20.20
C MET A 60 -1.44 -12.36 21.64
N GLY A 61 -1.15 -11.51 22.60
CA GLY A 61 -1.44 -11.73 24.01
C GLY A 61 -0.59 -12.83 24.64
N ILE A 62 0.60 -13.12 24.08
CA ILE A 62 1.52 -14.15 24.56
C ILE A 62 2.71 -13.48 25.22
N SER A 63 2.87 -13.67 26.53
CA SER A 63 3.84 -12.95 27.34
C SER A 63 5.19 -13.66 27.51
N THR A 64 5.28 -14.94 27.17
CA THR A 64 6.52 -15.73 27.32
C THR A 64 6.93 -16.37 26.00
N LEU A 65 8.23 -16.41 25.75
CA LEU A 65 8.79 -17.04 24.54
C LEU A 65 8.45 -18.54 24.49
N ALA A 66 8.48 -19.23 25.61
CA ALA A 66 8.15 -20.64 25.70
C ALA A 66 6.70 -20.93 25.23
N SER A 67 5.77 -20.05 25.57
CA SER A 67 4.37 -20.17 25.14
C SER A 67 4.16 -19.75 23.69
N TYR A 68 5.02 -18.92 23.14
CA TYR A 68 4.97 -18.48 21.75
C TYR A 68 5.49 -19.54 20.77
N LYS A 69 6.54 -20.26 21.16
CA LYS A 69 7.13 -21.32 20.34
C LYS A 69 6.14 -22.46 20.13
N GLY A 70 5.85 -22.78 18.86
CA GLY A 70 4.91 -23.84 18.50
C GLY A 70 3.44 -23.56 18.82
N ALA A 71 3.07 -22.30 19.06
CA ALA A 71 1.72 -21.90 19.48
C ALA A 71 0.64 -22.03 18.41
N GLN A 72 0.98 -22.44 17.16
CA GLN A 72 0.02 -22.61 16.06
C GLN A 72 -0.75 -21.31 15.71
N ILE A 73 -0.10 -20.15 15.86
CA ILE A 73 -0.72 -18.83 15.64
C ILE A 73 -0.63 -18.35 14.20
N PHE A 74 0.04 -19.10 13.34
CA PHE A 74 0.20 -18.80 11.92
C PHE A 74 -0.69 -19.70 11.07
N GLU A 75 -1.05 -19.22 9.92
CA GLU A 75 -1.86 -19.87 8.91
C GLU A 75 -1.04 -20.01 7.63
N ALA A 76 -1.14 -21.14 6.95
CA ALA A 76 -0.52 -21.33 5.66
C ALA A 76 -1.47 -20.82 4.56
N LEU A 77 -1.00 -19.94 3.70
CA LEU A 77 -1.75 -19.41 2.58
C LEU A 77 -1.02 -19.72 1.27
N GLY A 78 -1.74 -20.32 0.33
CA GLY A 78 -1.20 -20.61 -1.00
C GLY A 78 -0.20 -21.75 -1.07
N LEU A 79 -0.18 -22.63 -0.09
CA LEU A 79 0.59 -23.88 -0.09
C LEU A 79 -0.34 -25.07 -0.29
N ASN A 80 0.10 -26.02 -1.13
CA ASN A 80 -0.61 -27.27 -1.33
C ASN A 80 -0.65 -28.09 -0.04
N SER A 81 -1.75 -28.81 0.18
CA SER A 81 -1.97 -29.66 1.36
C SER A 81 -0.85 -30.69 1.60
N LYS A 82 -0.21 -31.20 0.56
CA LYS A 82 0.94 -32.13 0.69
C LYS A 82 2.17 -31.44 1.30
N VAL A 83 2.40 -30.15 0.96
CA VAL A 83 3.49 -29.35 1.54
C VAL A 83 3.18 -29.09 3.01
N VAL A 84 1.96 -28.68 3.32
CA VAL A 84 1.51 -28.40 4.70
C VAL A 84 1.60 -29.64 5.56
N ALA A 85 1.09 -30.78 5.09
CA ALA A 85 1.13 -32.04 5.83
C ALA A 85 2.55 -32.53 6.13
N LYS A 86 3.50 -32.29 5.23
CA LYS A 86 4.89 -32.72 5.40
C LYS A 86 5.73 -31.76 6.23
N CYS A 87 5.60 -30.44 6.00
CA CYS A 87 6.52 -29.43 6.53
C CYS A 87 5.91 -28.61 7.68
N PHE A 88 4.56 -28.49 7.73
CA PHE A 88 3.85 -27.63 8.65
C PHE A 88 2.68 -28.36 9.32
N LYS A 89 2.94 -29.56 9.80
CA LYS A 89 1.92 -30.44 10.39
C LYS A 89 1.14 -29.73 11.48
N GLY A 90 -0.18 -29.73 11.36
CA GLY A 90 -1.09 -29.08 12.30
C GLY A 90 -1.37 -27.60 12.00
N THR A 91 -0.66 -26.99 11.04
CA THR A 91 -0.94 -25.61 10.62
C THR A 91 -2.22 -25.54 9.80
N VAL A 92 -3.09 -24.59 10.16
CA VAL A 92 -4.33 -24.34 9.42
C VAL A 92 -4.01 -23.79 8.03
N SER A 93 -4.64 -24.35 7.00
CA SER A 93 -4.58 -23.82 5.63
C SER A 93 -5.97 -23.83 5.03
N ARG A 94 -6.44 -22.66 4.60
CA ARG A 94 -7.74 -22.46 3.95
C ARG A 94 -7.63 -22.15 2.48
N VAL A 95 -6.43 -21.86 2.01
CA VAL A 95 -6.14 -21.48 0.62
C VAL A 95 -5.05 -22.42 0.10
N GLU A 96 -5.44 -23.32 -0.77
CA GLU A 96 -4.53 -24.22 -1.49
C GLU A 96 -3.66 -23.41 -2.47
N GLY A 97 -2.57 -23.99 -2.91
CA GLY A 97 -1.67 -23.31 -3.84
C GLY A 97 -0.52 -24.18 -4.31
N VAL A 98 0.69 -23.63 -4.28
CA VAL A 98 1.88 -24.22 -4.89
C VAL A 98 2.36 -25.47 -4.16
N GLY A 99 2.78 -26.45 -4.94
CA GLY A 99 3.42 -27.68 -4.47
C GLY A 99 4.95 -27.59 -4.45
N PHE A 100 5.60 -28.69 -4.08
CA PHE A 100 7.07 -28.77 -4.02
C PHE A 100 7.75 -28.45 -5.35
N GLU A 101 7.15 -28.83 -6.47
CA GLU A 101 7.73 -28.57 -7.80
C GLU A 101 7.85 -27.07 -8.09
N GLN A 102 6.80 -26.31 -7.81
CA GLN A 102 6.84 -24.86 -8.01
C GLN A 102 7.79 -24.18 -7.02
N LEU A 103 7.77 -24.59 -5.75
CA LEU A 103 8.70 -24.06 -4.73
C LEU A 103 10.16 -24.33 -5.13
N ALA A 104 10.45 -25.53 -5.67
CA ALA A 104 11.80 -25.87 -6.15
C ALA A 104 12.18 -25.01 -7.36
N LYS A 105 11.25 -24.82 -8.31
CA LYS A 105 11.48 -23.97 -9.48
C LYS A 105 11.79 -22.52 -9.08
N ASP A 106 11.00 -21.96 -8.19
CA ASP A 106 11.20 -20.59 -7.69
C ASP A 106 12.56 -20.43 -6.98
N ALA A 107 12.92 -21.41 -6.15
CA ALA A 107 14.22 -21.43 -5.48
C ALA A 107 15.39 -21.53 -6.47
N ILE A 108 15.29 -22.38 -7.49
CA ILE A 108 16.31 -22.54 -8.54
C ILE A 108 16.43 -21.27 -9.37
N GLU A 109 15.31 -20.62 -9.69
CA GLU A 109 15.28 -19.36 -10.44
C GLU A 109 15.99 -18.26 -9.66
N LEU A 110 15.65 -18.07 -8.38
CA LEU A 110 16.32 -17.11 -7.50
C LEU A 110 17.81 -17.40 -7.35
N HIS A 111 18.18 -18.69 -7.20
CA HIS A 111 19.57 -19.10 -7.14
C HIS A 111 20.31 -18.74 -8.45
N SER A 112 19.71 -19.02 -9.58
CA SER A 112 20.31 -18.72 -10.91
C SER A 112 20.49 -17.21 -11.13
N MET A 113 19.58 -16.39 -10.60
CA MET A 113 19.74 -14.94 -10.61
C MET A 113 20.87 -14.47 -9.69
N GLY A 114 21.03 -15.09 -8.53
CA GLY A 114 22.10 -14.78 -7.58
C GLY A 114 23.49 -15.26 -8.05
N PHE A 115 23.53 -16.39 -8.75
CA PHE A 115 24.74 -17.01 -9.26
C PHE A 115 24.67 -17.21 -10.79
N PRO A 116 24.55 -16.13 -11.57
CA PRO A 116 24.50 -16.26 -13.02
C PRO A 116 25.83 -16.79 -13.55
N GLN A 117 25.78 -17.54 -14.66
CA GLN A 117 26.97 -17.89 -15.44
C GLN A 117 27.45 -16.59 -16.12
N ARG A 118 28.40 -15.91 -15.52
CA ARG A 118 29.01 -14.68 -16.03
C ARG A 118 30.45 -14.93 -16.41
N ALA A 119 30.86 -14.27 -17.49
CA ALA A 119 32.28 -14.12 -17.73
C ALA A 119 32.90 -13.35 -16.57
N MET A 120 33.86 -13.89 -15.91
CA MET A 120 34.65 -13.19 -14.91
C MET A 120 35.55 -12.20 -15.64
N THR A 121 35.57 -10.95 -15.21
CA THR A 121 36.57 -9.99 -15.68
C THR A 121 37.98 -10.49 -15.30
N PRO A 122 39.04 -10.03 -15.98
CA PRO A 122 40.42 -10.39 -15.61
C PRO A 122 40.74 -10.09 -14.14
N GLU A 123 40.04 -9.14 -13.53
CA GLU A 123 40.15 -8.78 -12.11
C GLU A 123 39.31 -9.68 -11.18
N GLY A 124 38.67 -10.72 -11.70
CA GLY A 124 37.82 -11.63 -10.93
C GLY A 124 36.50 -11.05 -10.43
N ARG A 125 36.05 -9.93 -10.99
CA ARG A 125 34.78 -9.30 -10.64
C ARG A 125 33.69 -9.69 -11.63
N ALA A 126 32.51 -10.05 -11.12
CA ALA A 126 31.34 -10.22 -11.97
C ALA A 126 30.88 -8.84 -12.49
N GLU A 127 30.54 -8.76 -13.77
CA GLU A 127 30.13 -7.52 -14.46
C GLU A 127 28.92 -6.79 -13.84
N SER A 128 28.18 -7.43 -12.99
CA SER A 128 27.15 -6.81 -12.15
C SER A 128 26.82 -7.72 -11.00
N SER A 129 26.98 -7.25 -9.78
CA SER A 129 26.61 -7.99 -8.57
C SER A 129 25.18 -7.74 -8.11
N THR A 130 24.46 -6.81 -8.75
CA THR A 130 23.11 -6.46 -8.37
C THR A 130 22.09 -7.39 -9.00
N LEU A 131 21.29 -8.02 -8.15
CA LEU A 131 20.06 -8.69 -8.59
C LEU A 131 19.17 -7.69 -9.32
N ARG A 132 18.54 -8.17 -10.38
CA ARG A 132 17.52 -7.39 -11.07
C ARG A 132 16.42 -7.04 -10.05
N ASN A 133 16.17 -5.74 -9.88
CA ASN A 133 15.06 -5.33 -9.03
C ASN A 133 13.77 -5.90 -9.65
N SER A 134 13.03 -6.72 -8.92
CA SER A 134 11.75 -7.28 -9.35
C SER A 134 10.65 -6.21 -9.47
N GLY A 135 10.95 -4.98 -9.10
CA GLY A 135 10.29 -3.72 -9.38
C GLY A 135 8.81 -3.72 -9.13
N GLU A 136 8.41 -3.10 -8.08
CA GLU A 136 7.01 -2.97 -7.74
C GLU A 136 6.43 -1.65 -8.20
N TYR A 137 7.26 -0.61 -8.24
CA TYR A 137 6.80 0.78 -8.42
C TYR A 137 7.47 1.51 -9.57
N HIS A 138 8.53 0.97 -10.14
CA HIS A 138 9.23 1.60 -11.24
C HIS A 138 8.82 0.97 -12.56
N TRP A 139 8.21 1.77 -13.41
CA TRP A 139 7.98 1.36 -14.78
C TRP A 139 9.32 1.03 -15.45
N ARG A 140 9.39 -0.14 -16.03
CA ARG A 140 10.54 -0.58 -16.81
C ARG A 140 10.16 -0.55 -18.26
N GLY A 141 10.69 0.44 -18.95
CA GLY A 141 10.53 0.56 -20.39
C GLY A 141 11.13 -0.62 -21.13
N ASP A 142 10.88 -0.64 -22.40
CA ASP A 142 11.51 -1.55 -23.33
C ASP A 142 13.03 -1.37 -23.25
N LYS A 143 13.75 -2.42 -22.89
CA LYS A 143 15.19 -2.44 -22.91
C LYS A 143 15.62 -3.47 -23.94
N ASP A 144 16.34 -2.99 -24.95
CA ASP A 144 16.87 -3.85 -26.02
C ASP A 144 15.78 -4.56 -26.86
N GLY A 145 14.61 -3.93 -27.04
CA GLY A 145 13.49 -4.48 -27.81
C GLY A 145 12.73 -5.61 -27.14
N VAL A 146 12.99 -5.86 -25.85
CA VAL A 146 12.25 -6.85 -25.05
C VAL A 146 11.22 -6.14 -24.20
N PRO A 147 9.91 -6.39 -24.41
CA PRO A 147 8.86 -5.84 -23.55
C PRO A 147 9.12 -6.22 -22.10
N THR A 148 9.17 -5.23 -21.26
CA THR A 148 9.26 -5.43 -19.84
C THR A 148 7.87 -5.70 -19.24
N GLU A 149 7.80 -5.82 -17.96
CA GLU A 149 6.60 -6.06 -17.19
C GLU A 149 5.47 -5.07 -17.52
N ARG A 150 4.26 -5.55 -17.71
CA ARG A 150 3.07 -4.73 -17.91
C ARG A 150 2.62 -4.15 -16.58
N HIS A 151 2.32 -2.85 -16.58
CA HIS A 151 1.78 -2.16 -15.42
C HIS A 151 0.43 -1.53 -15.75
N LEU A 152 -0.50 -1.53 -14.79
CA LEU A 152 -1.77 -0.83 -14.92
C LEU A 152 -1.59 0.68 -15.03
N ASN A 153 -0.53 1.21 -14.41
CA ASN A 153 -0.13 2.63 -14.48
C ASN A 153 0.97 2.82 -15.55
N ASP A 154 0.66 2.41 -16.77
CA ASP A 154 1.55 2.60 -17.91
C ASP A 154 1.76 4.10 -18.19
N PRO A 155 2.98 4.56 -18.56
CA PRO A 155 3.26 5.94 -18.87
C PRO A 155 2.32 6.54 -19.92
N ALA A 156 1.96 5.78 -20.96
CA ALA A 156 1.05 6.26 -22.00
C ALA A 156 -0.37 6.49 -21.47
N ALA A 157 -0.84 5.66 -20.51
CA ALA A 157 -2.12 5.86 -19.84
C ALA A 157 -2.08 7.12 -18.98
N ILE A 158 -1.00 7.32 -18.21
CA ILE A 158 -0.84 8.50 -17.36
C ILE A 158 -0.75 9.78 -18.20
N GLU A 159 0.00 9.78 -19.30
CA GLU A 159 0.12 10.90 -20.22
C GLU A 159 -1.24 11.28 -20.80
N ALA A 160 -2.00 10.31 -21.29
CA ALA A 160 -3.35 10.54 -21.84
C ALA A 160 -4.32 11.09 -20.78
N LEU A 161 -4.26 10.58 -19.54
CA LEU A 161 -5.08 11.09 -18.44
C LEU A 161 -4.71 12.54 -18.08
N GLN A 162 -3.43 12.86 -18.02
CA GLN A 162 -2.95 14.21 -17.76
C GLN A 162 -3.35 15.18 -18.88
N ALA A 163 -3.20 14.77 -20.14
CA ALA A 163 -3.62 15.56 -21.29
C ALA A 163 -5.15 15.80 -21.28
N ALA A 164 -5.94 14.78 -21.00
CA ALA A 164 -7.39 14.89 -20.87
C ALA A 164 -7.79 15.90 -19.79
N SER A 165 -7.13 15.80 -18.63
CA SER A 165 -7.43 16.69 -17.49
C SER A 165 -6.99 18.13 -17.74
N ARG A 166 -5.78 18.36 -18.25
CA ARG A 166 -5.24 19.70 -18.50
C ARG A 166 -5.96 20.45 -19.62
N ASN A 167 -6.33 19.73 -20.66
CA ASN A 167 -6.94 20.30 -21.87
C ASN A 167 -8.48 20.21 -21.85
N ASN A 168 -9.06 19.63 -20.80
CA ASN A 168 -10.49 19.30 -20.73
C ASN A 168 -10.97 18.59 -22.01
N SER A 169 -10.21 17.60 -22.47
CA SER A 169 -10.40 16.93 -23.76
C SER A 169 -11.06 15.55 -23.63
N PRO A 170 -12.31 15.40 -24.09
CA PRO A 170 -12.98 14.08 -24.14
C PRO A 170 -12.26 13.09 -25.05
N ALA A 171 -11.57 13.54 -26.09
CA ALA A 171 -10.84 12.69 -27.01
C ALA A 171 -9.61 12.03 -26.30
N GLU A 172 -8.85 12.82 -25.55
CA GLU A 172 -7.74 12.29 -24.75
C GLU A 172 -8.22 11.39 -23.62
N TYR A 173 -9.37 11.70 -23.02
CA TYR A 173 -9.98 10.80 -22.04
C TYR A 173 -10.39 9.46 -22.66
N ARG A 174 -10.94 9.48 -23.87
CA ARG A 174 -11.25 8.22 -24.60
C ARG A 174 -9.99 7.41 -24.87
N LYS A 175 -8.91 8.06 -25.31
CA LYS A 175 -7.60 7.41 -25.50
C LYS A 175 -7.09 6.77 -24.18
N TYR A 176 -7.21 7.49 -23.07
CA TYR A 176 -6.89 6.94 -21.75
C TYR A 176 -7.72 5.70 -21.43
N ALA A 177 -9.03 5.76 -21.61
CA ALA A 177 -9.94 4.64 -21.35
C ALA A 177 -9.57 3.42 -22.21
N ASP A 178 -9.32 3.60 -23.51
CA ASP A 178 -8.95 2.52 -24.43
C ASP A 178 -7.61 1.86 -24.06
N ILE A 179 -6.63 2.65 -23.60
CA ILE A 179 -5.34 2.14 -23.13
C ILE A 179 -5.57 1.34 -21.85
N THR A 180 -6.29 1.90 -20.89
CA THR A 180 -6.54 1.28 -19.58
C THR A 180 -7.33 -0.03 -19.73
N ASP A 181 -8.34 -0.08 -20.61
CA ASP A 181 -9.10 -1.30 -20.88
C ASP A 181 -8.22 -2.42 -21.45
N LYS A 182 -7.23 -2.07 -22.27
CA LYS A 182 -6.25 -3.04 -22.79
C LYS A 182 -5.28 -3.53 -21.71
N LEU A 183 -4.83 -2.63 -20.84
CA LEU A 183 -3.90 -2.96 -19.74
C LEU A 183 -4.56 -3.81 -18.66
N ASN A 184 -5.80 -3.53 -18.33
CA ASN A 184 -6.56 -4.22 -17.30
C ASN A 184 -6.88 -5.67 -17.66
N LYS A 185 -6.88 -6.00 -18.94
CA LYS A 185 -7.28 -7.31 -19.44
C LYS A 185 -6.45 -8.43 -18.83
N GLY A 186 -7.09 -9.25 -18.01
CA GLY A 186 -6.43 -10.33 -17.27
C GLY A 186 -5.75 -9.91 -15.94
N CYS A 187 -5.80 -8.62 -15.57
CA CYS A 187 -5.23 -8.12 -14.32
C CYS A 187 -6.27 -7.94 -13.21
N ASN A 188 -7.51 -7.61 -13.57
CA ASN A 188 -8.60 -7.39 -12.64
C ASN A 188 -9.76 -8.38 -12.89
N LEU A 189 -10.35 -8.89 -11.82
CA LEU A 189 -11.52 -9.79 -11.95
C LEU A 189 -12.68 -9.13 -12.67
N ARG A 190 -12.92 -7.83 -12.45
CA ARG A 190 -13.97 -7.07 -13.12
C ARG A 190 -13.85 -7.11 -14.65
N ASP A 191 -12.62 -7.05 -15.16
CA ASP A 191 -12.37 -7.02 -16.62
C ASP A 191 -12.49 -8.41 -17.28
N MET A 192 -12.68 -9.45 -16.47
CA MET A 192 -13.04 -10.80 -16.92
C MET A 192 -14.55 -10.99 -17.07
N LEU A 193 -15.34 -10.03 -16.60
CA LEU A 193 -16.80 -10.06 -16.72
C LEU A 193 -17.26 -9.39 -18.01
N LYS A 194 -18.40 -9.84 -18.53
CA LYS A 194 -19.06 -9.25 -19.69
C LYS A 194 -20.48 -8.85 -19.30
N PHE A 195 -20.97 -7.78 -19.91
CA PHE A 195 -22.38 -7.46 -19.82
C PHE A 195 -23.21 -8.56 -20.48
N LYS A 196 -24.37 -8.86 -19.91
CA LYS A 196 -25.34 -9.76 -20.53
C LYS A 196 -25.90 -9.11 -21.78
N SER A 197 -25.78 -9.80 -22.92
CA SER A 197 -26.24 -9.34 -24.22
C SER A 197 -27.60 -9.91 -24.61
N ASP A 198 -28.18 -10.74 -23.75
CA ASP A 198 -29.44 -11.47 -23.98
C ASP A 198 -30.68 -10.72 -23.49
N ARG A 199 -30.56 -9.45 -23.13
CA ARG A 199 -31.67 -8.61 -22.67
C ARG A 199 -32.17 -7.75 -23.78
N GLU A 200 -33.51 -7.61 -23.84
CA GLU A 200 -34.13 -6.62 -24.71
C GLU A 200 -33.72 -5.21 -24.33
N PRO A 201 -33.44 -4.34 -25.32
CA PRO A 201 -33.14 -2.95 -25.07
C PRO A 201 -34.27 -2.25 -24.35
N VAL A 202 -33.96 -1.39 -23.39
CA VAL A 202 -34.96 -0.54 -22.72
C VAL A 202 -34.93 0.88 -23.31
N PRO A 203 -36.06 1.61 -23.32
CA PRO A 203 -36.06 3.01 -23.73
C PRO A 203 -35.11 3.85 -22.88
N ILE A 204 -34.36 4.74 -23.53
CA ILE A 204 -33.32 5.53 -22.86
C ILE A 204 -33.88 6.41 -21.72
N GLU A 205 -35.12 6.87 -21.85
CA GLU A 205 -35.82 7.69 -20.84
C GLU A 205 -36.17 6.90 -19.58
N THR A 206 -36.11 5.58 -19.61
CA THR A 206 -36.27 4.71 -18.42
C THR A 206 -34.98 4.43 -17.74
N VAL A 207 -33.85 4.81 -18.33
CA VAL A 207 -32.51 4.65 -17.74
C VAL A 207 -32.22 5.78 -16.81
N GLU A 208 -31.75 5.47 -15.61
CA GLU A 208 -31.37 6.47 -14.61
C GLU A 208 -30.31 7.44 -15.16
N PRO A 209 -30.52 8.77 -15.06
CA PRO A 209 -29.54 9.74 -15.54
C PRO A 209 -28.21 9.65 -14.79
N ALA A 210 -27.09 9.91 -15.47
CA ALA A 210 -25.76 9.93 -14.86
C ALA A 210 -25.68 10.89 -13.66
N SER A 211 -26.41 12.05 -13.70
CA SER A 211 -26.50 13.00 -12.61
C SER A 211 -27.11 12.42 -11.33
N GLU A 212 -27.98 11.44 -11.42
CA GLU A 212 -28.52 10.73 -10.25
C GLU A 212 -27.58 9.60 -9.79
N ILE A 213 -26.96 8.90 -10.76
CA ILE A 213 -26.01 7.82 -10.47
C ILE A 213 -24.82 8.35 -9.67
N VAL A 214 -24.22 9.48 -10.05
CA VAL A 214 -23.03 10.03 -9.40
C VAL A 214 -23.25 10.43 -7.93
N LYS A 215 -24.50 10.70 -7.52
CA LYS A 215 -24.82 10.99 -6.11
C LYS A 215 -24.52 9.83 -5.16
N ARG A 216 -24.43 8.61 -5.66
CA ARG A 216 -24.09 7.41 -4.90
C ARG A 216 -22.61 7.10 -4.87
N PHE A 217 -21.79 7.90 -5.56
CA PHE A 217 -20.34 7.71 -5.59
C PHE A 217 -19.64 8.54 -4.53
N CYS A 218 -18.61 7.98 -3.98
CA CYS A 218 -17.70 8.68 -3.06
C CYS A 218 -16.24 8.42 -3.45
N THR A 219 -15.36 9.30 -3.01
CA THR A 219 -13.92 9.09 -3.16
C THR A 219 -13.45 8.01 -2.19
N GLY A 220 -12.33 7.37 -2.51
CA GLY A 220 -11.55 6.63 -1.51
C GLY A 220 -11.19 7.54 -0.33
N ALA A 221 -11.05 6.95 0.84
CA ALA A 221 -10.65 7.66 2.05
C ALA A 221 -9.15 7.96 2.01
N MET A 222 -8.79 9.17 1.60
CA MET A 222 -7.40 9.63 1.52
C MET A 222 -7.12 10.66 2.60
N SER A 223 -6.24 10.31 3.54
CA SER A 223 -5.96 11.14 4.71
C SER A 223 -5.17 12.40 4.36
N TYR A 224 -5.53 13.51 4.99
CA TYR A 224 -4.71 14.71 4.92
C TYR A 224 -3.35 14.47 5.57
N GLY A 225 -2.30 14.76 4.81
CA GLY A 225 -0.92 14.42 5.15
C GLY A 225 -0.36 13.25 4.36
N SER A 226 -1.19 12.29 3.91
CA SER A 226 -0.80 11.34 2.86
C SER A 226 -0.88 11.98 1.48
N ILE A 227 -1.86 12.88 1.28
CA ILE A 227 -1.96 13.77 0.12
C ILE A 227 -1.88 15.23 0.57
N SER A 228 -1.60 16.15 -0.36
CA SER A 228 -1.49 17.58 -0.07
C SER A 228 -2.86 18.22 0.25
N LEU A 229 -2.82 19.43 0.82
CA LEU A 229 -4.03 20.19 1.09
C LEU A 229 -4.82 20.48 -0.19
N GLU A 230 -4.10 20.83 -1.26
CA GLU A 230 -4.68 21.15 -2.57
C GLU A 230 -5.39 19.95 -3.17
N ALA A 231 -4.76 18.78 -3.13
CA ALA A 231 -5.36 17.53 -3.61
C ALA A 231 -6.61 17.17 -2.80
N HIS A 232 -6.53 17.26 -1.46
CA HIS A 232 -7.62 16.96 -0.55
C HIS A 232 -8.81 17.92 -0.74
N ALA A 233 -8.55 19.22 -0.91
CA ALA A 233 -9.58 20.23 -1.18
C ALA A 233 -10.17 20.07 -2.59
N THR A 234 -9.35 19.78 -3.59
CA THR A 234 -9.80 19.58 -4.99
C THR A 234 -10.75 18.41 -5.11
N LEU A 235 -10.46 17.30 -4.43
CA LEU A 235 -11.36 16.14 -4.38
C LEU A 235 -12.72 16.51 -3.79
N ALA A 236 -12.76 17.28 -2.69
CA ALA A 236 -14.00 17.74 -2.10
C ALA A 236 -14.78 18.67 -3.04
N ARG A 237 -14.11 19.64 -3.66
CA ARG A 237 -14.71 20.52 -4.67
C ARG A 237 -15.33 19.76 -5.84
N ALA A 238 -14.57 18.79 -6.38
CA ALA A 238 -15.04 17.99 -7.50
C ALA A 238 -16.29 17.20 -7.14
N MET A 239 -16.28 16.51 -6.01
CA MET A 239 -17.40 15.69 -5.58
C MET A 239 -18.63 16.55 -5.22
N ASN A 240 -18.45 17.66 -4.51
CA ASN A 240 -19.54 18.58 -4.21
C ASN A 240 -20.19 19.15 -5.48
N ARG A 241 -19.36 19.50 -6.49
CA ARG A 241 -19.84 19.97 -7.79
C ARG A 241 -20.64 18.91 -8.56
N LEU A 242 -20.24 17.65 -8.46
CA LEU A 242 -20.91 16.52 -9.11
C LEU A 242 -22.13 16.03 -8.33
N GLY A 243 -22.32 16.43 -7.08
CA GLY A 243 -23.35 15.90 -6.19
C GLY A 243 -22.98 14.56 -5.53
N GLY A 244 -21.74 14.10 -5.71
CA GLY A 244 -21.17 12.95 -4.99
C GLY A 244 -20.59 13.37 -3.64
N LYS A 245 -19.84 12.46 -3.01
CA LYS A 245 -19.30 12.68 -1.66
C LYS A 245 -17.80 12.45 -1.60
N SER A 246 -17.05 13.39 -1.04
CA SER A 246 -15.65 13.17 -0.71
C SER A 246 -15.49 12.69 0.72
N ASN A 247 -14.44 11.88 0.94
CA ASN A 247 -14.11 11.30 2.22
C ASN A 247 -12.77 11.87 2.72
N THR A 248 -12.74 12.34 3.95
CA THR A 248 -11.54 12.95 4.55
C THR A 248 -10.40 11.98 4.79
N GLY A 249 -10.69 10.66 4.84
CA GLY A 249 -9.77 9.74 5.49
C GLY A 249 -9.65 10.03 7.00
N GLU A 250 -8.69 9.41 7.66
CA GLU A 250 -8.52 9.51 9.13
C GLU A 250 -7.54 10.61 9.59
N GLY A 251 -7.21 11.55 8.73
CA GLY A 251 -6.25 12.64 9.02
C GLY A 251 -6.88 13.95 9.49
N GLY A 252 -8.17 13.96 9.74
CA GLY A 252 -8.92 15.20 10.02
C GLY A 252 -9.18 16.01 8.75
N GLU A 253 -9.65 17.22 8.95
CA GLU A 253 -9.90 18.21 7.89
C GLU A 253 -9.55 19.60 8.40
N ASN A 254 -8.88 20.41 7.56
CA ASN A 254 -8.51 21.77 7.94
C ASN A 254 -9.76 22.57 8.32
N ALA A 255 -9.75 23.18 9.52
CA ALA A 255 -10.91 23.89 10.07
C ALA A 255 -11.43 25.02 9.17
N LYS A 256 -10.58 25.67 8.37
CA LYS A 256 -10.97 26.70 7.40
C LYS A 256 -11.97 26.19 6.36
N ARG A 257 -11.90 24.90 6.03
CA ARG A 257 -12.79 24.24 5.07
C ARG A 257 -14.17 23.91 5.65
N LEU A 258 -14.31 24.00 6.96
CA LEU A 258 -15.57 23.77 7.68
C LEU A 258 -16.36 25.06 7.89
N VAL A 259 -15.75 26.21 7.64
CA VAL A 259 -16.42 27.53 7.79
C VAL A 259 -17.38 27.71 6.61
N PRO A 260 -18.70 27.95 6.88
CA PRO A 260 -19.68 28.26 5.85
C PRO A 260 -19.29 29.50 5.04
N GLN A 261 -19.80 29.59 3.81
CA GLN A 261 -19.69 30.78 2.99
C GLN A 261 -20.53 31.94 3.56
N ALA A 262 -20.34 33.16 3.04
CA ALA A 262 -21.04 34.35 3.49
C ALA A 262 -22.58 34.29 3.35
N ASP A 263 -23.07 33.50 2.40
CA ASP A 263 -24.50 33.23 2.16
C ASP A 263 -25.07 32.10 3.05
N GLY A 264 -24.26 31.54 3.96
CA GLY A 264 -24.64 30.44 4.84
C GLY A 264 -24.56 29.06 4.22
N SER A 265 -24.20 28.97 2.94
CA SER A 265 -23.99 27.66 2.27
C SER A 265 -22.72 26.96 2.76
N ASN A 266 -22.68 25.65 2.59
CA ASN A 266 -21.47 24.87 2.93
C ASN A 266 -20.29 25.33 2.10
N ASN A 267 -19.09 25.31 2.71
CA ASN A 267 -17.85 25.54 2.00
C ASN A 267 -17.69 24.47 0.90
N PRO A 268 -17.45 24.85 -0.35
CA PRO A 268 -17.31 23.92 -1.46
C PRO A 268 -16.13 22.94 -1.29
N GLU A 269 -15.18 23.25 -0.39
CA GLU A 269 -14.06 22.39 -0.05
C GLU A 269 -14.36 21.44 1.11
N ARG A 270 -15.52 21.54 1.77
CA ARG A 270 -15.91 20.66 2.86
C ARG A 270 -16.18 19.25 2.35
N SER A 271 -15.53 18.25 2.91
CA SER A 271 -15.82 16.85 2.60
C SER A 271 -17.11 16.41 3.31
N ALA A 272 -17.99 15.74 2.57
CA ALA A 272 -19.26 15.25 3.09
C ALA A 272 -19.07 14.10 4.10
N ILE A 273 -18.12 13.20 3.84
CA ILE A 273 -17.86 12.04 4.68
C ILE A 273 -16.66 12.32 5.57
N LYS A 274 -16.85 12.19 6.89
CA LYS A 274 -15.80 12.27 7.90
C LYS A 274 -15.47 10.86 8.38
N GLN A 275 -14.21 10.45 8.21
CA GLN A 275 -13.76 9.14 8.69
C GLN A 275 -13.23 9.24 10.11
N ILE A 276 -13.53 8.25 10.93
CA ILE A 276 -13.05 8.08 12.29
C ILE A 276 -12.57 6.64 12.50
N ALA A 277 -11.35 6.49 13.01
CA ALA A 277 -10.77 5.20 13.40
C ALA A 277 -10.44 5.20 14.89
N SER A 278 -9.31 5.80 15.26
CA SER A 278 -8.81 5.82 16.64
C SER A 278 -9.37 6.97 17.49
N GLY A 279 -10.15 7.87 16.92
CA GLY A 279 -10.57 9.11 17.61
C GLY A 279 -9.45 10.11 17.84
N ARG A 280 -8.32 9.97 17.13
CA ARG A 280 -7.15 10.85 17.10
C ARG A 280 -7.02 11.54 15.75
N PHE A 281 -5.89 12.17 15.48
CA PHE A 281 -5.52 12.72 14.16
C PHE A 281 -6.51 13.78 13.66
N GLY A 282 -6.86 14.74 14.52
CA GLY A 282 -7.73 15.84 14.16
C GLY A 282 -9.22 15.53 14.24
N VAL A 283 -9.61 14.39 14.81
CA VAL A 283 -11.02 14.05 15.06
C VAL A 283 -11.51 14.82 16.30
N THR A 284 -12.16 15.95 16.04
CA THR A 284 -12.78 16.81 17.09
C THR A 284 -14.30 16.74 16.99
N ALA A 285 -14.99 17.22 18.03
CA ALA A 285 -16.44 17.38 17.97
C ALA A 285 -16.86 18.32 16.83
N TYR A 286 -16.10 19.40 16.58
CA TYR A 286 -16.34 20.32 15.47
C TYR A 286 -16.16 19.64 14.10
N TYR A 287 -15.15 18.81 13.94
CA TYR A 287 -14.96 18.01 12.73
C TYR A 287 -16.15 17.08 12.49
N LEU A 288 -16.58 16.34 13.51
CA LEU A 288 -17.68 15.37 13.38
C LEU A 288 -19.03 16.05 13.16
N SER A 289 -19.30 17.17 13.83
CA SER A 289 -20.57 17.91 13.66
C SER A 289 -20.74 18.53 12.27
N ASN A 290 -19.65 18.68 11.53
CA ASN A 290 -19.66 19.18 10.15
C ASN A 290 -19.70 18.06 9.10
N SER A 291 -20.07 16.85 9.46
CA SER A 291 -20.24 15.72 8.54
C SER A 291 -21.68 15.60 8.05
N ASP A 292 -21.85 15.17 6.80
CA ASP A 292 -23.12 14.64 6.30
C ASP A 292 -23.22 13.14 6.62
N GLU A 293 -22.06 12.46 6.60
CA GLU A 293 -21.93 11.06 6.96
C GLU A 293 -20.63 10.84 7.79
N ILE A 294 -20.73 9.95 8.77
CA ILE A 294 -19.57 9.48 9.55
C ILE A 294 -19.25 8.07 9.08
N GLN A 295 -18.00 7.86 8.65
CA GLN A 295 -17.50 6.54 8.30
C GLN A 295 -16.61 6.01 9.41
N ILE A 296 -17.01 4.91 10.04
CA ILE A 296 -16.20 4.20 11.01
C ILE A 296 -15.21 3.32 10.25
N LYS A 297 -13.91 3.56 10.45
CA LYS A 297 -12.85 2.71 9.91
C LYS A 297 -12.54 1.60 10.88
N MET A 298 -12.63 0.38 10.40
CA MET A 298 -12.22 -0.79 11.19
C MET A 298 -10.72 -0.83 11.39
N ALA A 299 -10.28 -1.53 12.43
CA ALA A 299 -8.87 -1.73 12.73
C ALA A 299 -8.13 -2.37 11.54
N GLN A 300 -6.93 -1.88 11.28
CA GLN A 300 -6.03 -2.48 10.30
C GLN A 300 -5.33 -3.69 10.90
N GLY A 301 -5.13 -4.77 10.11
CA GLY A 301 -4.52 -5.99 10.59
C GLY A 301 -3.11 -5.81 11.17
N ALA A 302 -2.28 -4.98 10.54
CA ALA A 302 -0.92 -4.71 11.00
C ALA A 302 -0.86 -3.72 12.17
N LYS A 303 -1.79 -2.76 12.25
CA LYS A 303 -1.84 -1.70 13.27
C LYS A 303 -3.26 -1.47 13.74
N PRO A 304 -3.88 -2.39 14.50
CA PRO A 304 -5.24 -2.24 14.96
C PRO A 304 -5.44 -0.95 15.75
N GLY A 305 -6.32 -0.07 15.28
CA GLY A 305 -6.63 1.20 15.94
C GLY A 305 -5.55 2.28 15.89
N GLU A 306 -4.42 2.04 15.24
CA GLU A 306 -3.31 2.99 15.13
C GLU A 306 -3.14 3.60 13.73
N GLY A 307 -4.01 3.34 12.78
CA GLY A 307 -3.89 3.78 11.40
C GLY A 307 -3.53 5.26 11.25
N GLY A 308 -3.14 5.66 10.04
CA GLY A 308 -2.83 7.05 9.71
C GLY A 308 -1.47 7.56 10.17
N GLU A 309 -0.55 6.69 10.56
CA GLU A 309 0.83 7.07 10.91
C GLU A 309 1.55 7.68 9.71
N LEU A 310 2.11 8.86 9.91
CA LEU A 310 2.93 9.57 8.93
C LEU A 310 4.36 9.67 9.44
N PRO A 311 5.37 9.65 8.55
CA PRO A 311 6.75 9.97 8.92
C PRO A 311 6.83 11.40 9.50
N GLY A 312 7.64 11.60 10.53
CA GLY A 312 7.82 12.91 11.18
C GLY A 312 8.16 14.03 10.20
N THR A 313 8.88 13.73 9.12
CA THR A 313 9.19 14.68 8.04
C THR A 313 7.95 15.24 7.34
N LYS A 314 6.84 14.51 7.31
CA LYS A 314 5.55 14.96 6.76
C LYS A 314 4.66 15.65 7.81
N VAL A 315 4.89 15.38 9.10
CA VAL A 315 4.10 15.95 10.20
C VAL A 315 4.64 17.35 10.54
N GLN A 316 4.40 18.32 9.66
CA GLN A 316 4.88 19.69 9.80
C GLN A 316 3.72 20.68 9.55
N GLY A 317 3.87 21.92 10.02
CA GLY A 317 2.98 23.03 9.75
C GLY A 317 1.49 22.69 9.88
N ASP A 318 0.72 22.95 8.82
CA ASP A 318 -0.73 22.75 8.79
C ASP A 318 -1.15 21.29 8.96
N ILE A 319 -0.30 20.34 8.55
CA ILE A 319 -0.57 18.90 8.73
C ILE A 319 -0.56 18.57 10.21
N ALA A 320 0.51 18.98 10.92
CA ALA A 320 0.63 18.76 12.36
C ALA A 320 -0.54 19.43 13.11
N ALA A 321 -0.87 20.67 12.77
CA ALA A 321 -1.96 21.42 13.38
C ALA A 321 -3.33 20.76 13.13
N THR A 322 -3.63 20.35 11.88
CA THR A 322 -4.90 19.70 11.54
C THR A 322 -5.03 18.33 12.19
N ARG A 323 -3.96 17.57 12.24
CA ARG A 323 -3.93 16.23 12.86
C ARG A 323 -3.81 16.29 14.38
N MET A 324 -3.60 17.47 14.96
CA MET A 324 -3.33 17.64 16.40
C MET A 324 -2.15 16.77 16.88
N SER A 325 -1.13 16.68 16.06
CA SER A 325 0.08 15.90 16.30
C SER A 325 1.26 16.80 16.57
N THR A 326 2.25 16.27 17.29
CA THR A 326 3.52 16.99 17.53
C THR A 326 4.30 17.10 16.22
N PRO A 327 4.71 18.31 15.79
CA PRO A 327 5.53 18.48 14.60
C PRO A 327 6.83 17.68 14.67
N GLY A 328 7.15 16.97 13.58
CA GLY A 328 8.38 16.21 13.46
C GLY A 328 8.38 14.82 14.11
N VAL A 329 7.25 14.41 14.70
CA VAL A 329 7.14 13.11 15.41
C VAL A 329 6.18 12.19 14.68
#